data_94471cf94aa64bb651115d36300b2e78
#
_entry.id   94471cf94aa64bb651115d36300b2e78
#
_cell.length_a   1.000
_cell.length_b   1.000
_cell.length_c   1.000
_cell.angle_alpha   90.00
_cell.angle_beta   90.00
_cell.angle_gamma   90.00
#
_symmetry.space_group_name_H-M   'P 1'
#
loop_
_entity.id
_entity.type
_entity.pdbx_description
1 polymer ?
#
loop_
_entity_poly.entity_id
_entity_poly.type
_entity_poly.pdbx_seq_one_letter_code
_entity_poly.pdbx_strand_id
1 'polypeptide(L)'
;ARFESQGGFLSSAIQNTFDILKPGGIVGIVQHQARDEMPDEWADGSKGYLKKSFVIDLMKGAGFELVGESEINQNPKDQPTTDDIVWRLPPSLATSKDNDELKNSLESIGESNRMTLKFKKPV
;
A
#
# COMPACT_ATOMS: atom_id res chain seq x y z
N ALA A 1 -8.99 1.96 -6.61
CA ALA A 1 -8.07 0.82 -6.52
C ALA A 1 -8.48 -0.28 -7.50
N ARG A 2 -7.50 -1.07 -7.89
CA ARG A 2 -7.75 -2.20 -8.80
C ARG A 2 -8.83 -3.14 -8.26
N PHE A 3 -8.80 -3.40 -6.96
CA PHE A 3 -9.77 -4.30 -6.33
C PHE A 3 -11.18 -3.73 -6.34
N GLU A 4 -11.31 -2.42 -6.27
CA GLU A 4 -12.61 -1.76 -6.37
C GLU A 4 -13.18 -1.91 -7.78
N SER A 5 -12.35 -1.70 -8.81
CA SER A 5 -12.80 -1.85 -10.21
C SER A 5 -13.14 -3.30 -10.55
N GLN A 6 -12.71 -4.25 -9.76
CA GLN A 6 -12.99 -5.68 -9.93
C GLN A 6 -14.15 -6.16 -9.04
N GLY A 7 -15.12 -5.29 -8.75
CA GLY A 7 -16.31 -5.68 -8.00
C GLY A 7 -16.29 -5.31 -6.52
N GLY A 8 -15.42 -4.39 -6.13
CA GLY A 8 -15.39 -3.89 -4.77
C GLY A 8 -14.76 -4.84 -3.76
N PHE A 9 -13.83 -5.70 -4.20
CA PHE A 9 -13.19 -6.66 -3.31
C PHE A 9 -12.51 -6.02 -2.09
N LEU A 10 -11.84 -4.88 -2.29
CA LEU A 10 -11.14 -4.23 -1.20
C LEU A 10 -12.12 -3.69 -0.16
N SER A 11 -13.19 -3.01 -0.60
CA SER A 11 -14.23 -2.52 0.30
C SER A 11 -14.91 -3.66 1.03
N SER A 12 -15.21 -4.76 0.33
CA SER A 12 -15.82 -5.94 0.93
C SER A 12 -14.92 -6.58 1.98
N ALA A 13 -13.63 -6.70 1.68
CA ALA A 13 -12.65 -7.28 2.61
C ALA A 13 -12.53 -6.44 3.87
N ILE A 14 -12.51 -5.11 3.73
CA ILE A 14 -12.44 -4.18 4.85
C ILE A 14 -13.71 -4.27 5.69
N GLN A 15 -14.88 -4.30 5.06
CA GLN A 15 -16.16 -4.41 5.75
C GLN A 15 -16.25 -5.73 6.51
N ASN A 16 -15.84 -6.83 5.89
CA ASN A 16 -15.82 -8.14 6.55
C ASN A 16 -14.88 -8.14 7.76
N THR A 17 -13.72 -7.51 7.64
CA THR A 17 -12.78 -7.35 8.76
C THR A 17 -13.42 -6.57 9.89
N PHE A 18 -14.11 -5.48 9.58
CA PHE A 18 -14.84 -4.69 10.57
C PHE A 18 -15.90 -5.53 11.29
N ASP A 19 -16.66 -6.31 10.53
CA ASP A 19 -17.78 -7.08 11.07
C ASP A 19 -17.33 -8.20 12.03
N ILE A 20 -16.19 -8.84 11.74
CA ILE A 20 -15.70 -9.96 12.57
C ILE A 20 -14.89 -9.52 13.77
N LEU A 21 -14.39 -8.28 13.79
CA LEU A 21 -13.64 -7.77 14.94
C LEU A 21 -14.57 -7.45 16.10
N LYS A 22 -14.10 -7.73 17.31
CA LYS A 22 -14.77 -7.27 18.53
C LYS A 22 -14.64 -5.76 18.65
N PRO A 23 -15.60 -5.08 19.30
CA PRO A 23 -15.44 -3.67 19.65
C PRO A 23 -14.11 -3.45 20.38
N GLY A 24 -13.36 -2.43 19.98
CA GLY A 24 -12.02 -2.17 20.50
C GLY A 24 -10.90 -2.98 19.83
N GLY A 25 -11.23 -3.87 18.90
CA GLY A 25 -10.25 -4.66 18.14
C GLY A 25 -9.36 -3.82 17.26
N ILE A 26 -8.14 -4.29 17.02
CA ILE A 26 -7.09 -3.56 16.30
C ILE A 26 -6.79 -4.23 14.96
N VAL A 27 -6.56 -3.41 13.93
CA VAL A 27 -6.08 -3.85 12.61
C VAL A 27 -4.80 -3.10 12.28
N GLY A 28 -3.76 -3.84 11.94
CA GLY A 28 -2.52 -3.28 11.39
C GLY A 28 -2.53 -3.39 9.86
N ILE A 29 -2.11 -2.34 9.19
CA ILE A 29 -1.97 -2.32 7.73
C ILE A 29 -0.54 -1.93 7.37
N VAL A 30 0.09 -2.76 6.54
CA VAL A 30 1.36 -2.44 5.88
C VAL A 30 1.11 -2.54 4.39
N GLN A 31 1.32 -1.45 3.66
CA GLN A 31 1.00 -1.34 2.25
C GLN A 31 2.04 -0.51 1.53
N HIS A 32 2.41 -0.91 0.33
CA HIS A 32 3.27 -0.11 -0.55
C HIS A 32 2.62 1.25 -0.79
N GLN A 33 3.34 2.32 -0.47
CA GLN A 33 2.79 3.67 -0.47
C GLN A 33 3.19 4.44 -1.72
N ALA A 34 2.19 4.91 -2.47
CA ALA A 34 2.41 5.84 -3.58
C ALA A 34 2.65 7.25 -3.04
N ARG A 35 3.51 8.01 -3.73
CA ARG A 35 3.69 9.44 -3.43
C ARG A 35 2.41 10.19 -3.76
N ASP A 36 2.11 11.24 -2.98
CA ASP A 36 0.86 12.00 -3.12
C ASP A 36 0.72 12.67 -4.50
N GLU A 37 1.84 13.08 -5.10
CA GLU A 37 1.86 13.71 -6.42
C GLU A 37 1.61 12.75 -7.59
N MET A 38 1.60 11.44 -7.35
CA MET A 38 1.33 10.47 -8.41
C MET A 38 -0.12 10.51 -8.83
N PRO A 39 -0.42 10.26 -10.13
CA PRO A 39 -1.82 10.21 -10.59
C PRO A 39 -2.60 9.09 -9.89
N ASP A 40 -3.87 9.36 -9.58
CA ASP A 40 -4.74 8.35 -8.96
C ASP A 40 -4.90 7.11 -9.84
N GLU A 41 -4.92 7.27 -11.15
CA GLU A 41 -5.02 6.16 -12.10
C GLU A 41 -3.82 5.23 -12.01
N TRP A 42 -2.63 5.78 -11.73
CA TRP A 42 -1.43 4.97 -11.51
C TRP A 42 -1.46 4.30 -10.14
N ALA A 43 -1.93 5.02 -9.11
CA ALA A 43 -1.95 4.57 -7.72
C ALA A 43 -3.22 3.79 -7.37
N ASP A 44 -3.74 3.00 -8.31
CA ASP A 44 -4.99 2.24 -8.16
C ASP A 44 -4.77 0.82 -7.61
N GLY A 45 -3.56 0.47 -7.26
CA GLY A 45 -3.17 -0.85 -6.78
C GLY A 45 -2.64 -1.79 -7.87
N SER A 46 -2.86 -1.47 -9.15
CA SER A 46 -2.40 -2.33 -10.25
C SER A 46 -0.87 -2.37 -10.38
N LYS A 47 -0.19 -1.31 -9.94
CA LYS A 47 1.28 -1.24 -9.87
C LYS A 47 1.82 -1.67 -8.50
N GLY A 48 0.95 -2.07 -7.58
CA GLY A 48 1.29 -2.45 -6.23
C GLY A 48 1.23 -1.32 -5.21
N TYR A 49 1.06 -0.08 -5.65
CA TYR A 49 1.08 1.10 -4.78
C TYR A 49 -0.31 1.68 -4.58
N LEU A 50 -0.58 2.13 -3.36
CA LEU A 50 -1.79 2.91 -3.01
C LEU A 50 -1.36 4.15 -2.26
N LYS A 51 -2.12 5.25 -2.41
CA LYS A 51 -1.88 6.44 -1.61
C LYS A 51 -2.35 6.22 -0.17
N LYS A 52 -1.61 6.75 0.79
CA LYS A 52 -1.97 6.63 2.21
C LYS A 52 -3.35 7.22 2.50
N SER A 53 -3.66 8.38 1.92
CA SER A 53 -4.97 9.02 2.09
C SER A 53 -6.12 8.13 1.62
N PHE A 54 -5.94 7.43 0.51
CA PHE A 54 -6.93 6.51 -0.01
C PHE A 54 -7.22 5.38 0.98
N VAL A 55 -6.18 4.76 1.53
CA VAL A 55 -6.32 3.66 2.50
C VAL A 55 -7.00 4.16 3.77
N ILE A 56 -6.60 5.32 4.28
CA ILE A 56 -7.20 5.90 5.47
C ILE A 56 -8.68 6.17 5.26
N ASP A 57 -9.04 6.77 4.12
CA ASP A 57 -10.44 7.09 3.80
C ASP A 57 -11.30 5.83 3.69
N LEU A 58 -10.78 4.77 3.07
CA LEU A 58 -11.48 3.49 2.99
C LEU A 58 -11.75 2.88 4.37
N MET A 59 -10.74 2.90 5.24
CA MET A 59 -10.88 2.34 6.59
C MET A 59 -11.87 3.17 7.42
N LYS A 60 -11.79 4.49 7.36
CA LYS A 60 -12.74 5.37 8.05
C LYS A 60 -14.16 5.19 7.53
N GLY A 61 -14.31 5.02 6.21
CA GLY A 61 -15.61 4.77 5.59
C GLY A 61 -16.27 3.49 6.08
N ALA A 62 -15.49 2.50 6.49
CA ALA A 62 -16.00 1.25 7.06
C ALA A 62 -16.28 1.36 8.56
N GLY A 63 -15.89 2.45 9.21
CA GLY A 63 -16.14 2.70 10.63
C GLY A 63 -14.93 2.63 11.54
N PHE A 64 -13.75 2.37 11.01
CA PHE A 64 -12.51 2.32 11.79
C PHE A 64 -12.00 3.71 12.17
N GLU A 65 -11.28 3.78 13.30
CA GLU A 65 -10.55 4.96 13.72
C GLU A 65 -9.05 4.74 13.51
N LEU A 66 -8.37 5.72 12.93
CA LEU A 66 -6.91 5.72 12.85
C LEU A 66 -6.35 6.06 14.23
N VAL A 67 -5.60 5.15 14.84
CA VAL A 67 -5.06 5.34 16.19
C VAL A 67 -3.54 5.39 16.25
N GLY A 68 -2.86 5.15 15.14
CA GLY A 68 -1.42 5.26 15.07
C GLY A 68 -0.89 5.03 13.68
N GLU A 69 0.34 5.51 13.47
CA GLU A 69 1.11 5.21 12.26
C GLU A 69 2.60 5.18 12.61
N SER A 70 3.38 4.47 11.78
CA SER A 70 4.81 4.35 11.97
C SER A 70 5.53 4.60 10.66
N GLU A 71 6.71 5.18 10.73
CA GLU A 71 7.59 5.41 9.58
C GLU A 71 8.64 4.29 9.42
N ILE A 72 8.55 3.23 10.22
CA ILE A 72 9.56 2.17 10.25
C ILE A 72 9.77 1.49 8.89
N ASN A 73 8.73 1.44 8.06
CA ASN A 73 8.78 0.84 6.73
C ASN A 73 8.88 1.88 5.60
N GLN A 74 9.11 3.15 5.93
CA GLN A 74 9.30 4.19 4.92
C GLN A 74 10.67 4.05 4.28
N ASN A 75 10.73 4.22 2.96
CA ASN A 75 11.98 4.25 2.21
C ASN A 75 11.96 5.40 1.21
N PRO A 76 12.59 6.53 1.54
CA PRO A 76 12.60 7.70 0.66
C PRO A 76 13.36 7.49 -0.66
N LYS A 77 14.14 6.42 -0.78
CA LYS A 77 14.80 6.07 -2.03
C LYS A 77 13.84 5.50 -3.07
N ASP A 78 12.69 5.00 -2.65
CA ASP A 78 11.68 4.47 -3.56
C ASP A 78 10.83 5.61 -4.11
N GLN A 79 11.19 6.08 -5.30
CA GLN A 79 10.53 7.19 -5.99
C GLN A 79 10.09 6.73 -7.39
N PRO A 80 9.03 5.91 -7.48
CA PRO A 80 8.58 5.40 -8.77
C PRO A 80 8.04 6.50 -9.68
N THR A 81 8.19 6.29 -10.97
CA THR A 81 7.52 7.07 -12.01
C THR A 81 6.28 6.32 -12.47
N THR A 82 5.48 6.94 -13.36
CA THR A 82 4.28 6.29 -13.91
C THR A 82 4.59 5.05 -14.76
N ASP A 83 5.85 4.85 -15.13
CA ASP A 83 6.29 3.66 -15.88
C ASP A 83 6.73 2.51 -14.95
N ASP A 84 6.78 2.73 -13.65
CA ASP A 84 7.29 1.76 -12.69
C ASP A 84 6.18 0.95 -12.02
N ILE A 85 6.57 -0.26 -11.58
CA ILE A 85 5.74 -1.13 -10.74
C ILE A 85 6.53 -1.51 -9.49
N VAL A 86 5.84 -1.89 -8.41
CA VAL A 86 6.52 -2.25 -7.15
C VAL A 86 7.40 -3.49 -7.30
N TRP A 87 6.99 -4.42 -8.14
CA TRP A 87 7.69 -5.69 -8.31
C TRP A 87 9.05 -5.57 -9.03
N ARG A 88 9.43 -4.37 -9.48
CA ARG A 88 10.79 -4.10 -9.96
C ARG A 88 11.82 -4.18 -8.83
N LEU A 89 11.38 -3.93 -7.60
CA LEU A 89 12.24 -3.88 -6.41
C LEU A 89 12.47 -5.27 -5.81
N PRO A 90 13.50 -5.42 -4.95
CA PRO A 90 13.67 -6.66 -4.21
C PRO A 90 12.42 -7.01 -3.38
N PRO A 91 12.14 -8.28 -3.12
CA PRO A 91 12.88 -9.46 -3.58
C PRO A 91 12.57 -9.90 -5.01
N SER A 92 11.51 -9.38 -5.63
CA SER A 92 11.02 -9.86 -6.92
C SER A 92 11.94 -9.53 -8.09
N LEU A 93 12.45 -8.29 -8.18
CA LEU A 93 13.31 -7.82 -9.26
C LEU A 93 12.79 -8.21 -10.65
N ALA A 94 11.47 -8.08 -10.85
CA ALA A 94 10.77 -8.66 -11.99
C ALA A 94 11.19 -8.05 -13.34
N THR A 95 11.65 -6.79 -13.35
CA THR A 95 11.97 -6.08 -14.59
C THR A 95 13.44 -6.10 -14.97
N SER A 96 14.31 -6.73 -14.16
CA SER A 96 15.76 -6.68 -14.34
C SER A 96 16.42 -8.04 -14.46
N LYS A 97 15.68 -9.09 -14.78
CA LYS A 97 16.20 -10.46 -14.84
C LYS A 97 17.34 -10.61 -15.84
N ASP A 98 17.30 -9.87 -16.95
CA ASP A 98 18.30 -9.95 -18.02
C ASP A 98 19.19 -8.69 -18.09
N ASN A 99 19.20 -7.87 -17.03
CA ASN A 99 19.96 -6.61 -17.00
C ASN A 99 20.60 -6.41 -15.62
N ASP A 100 21.87 -6.81 -15.49
CA ASP A 100 22.58 -6.74 -14.21
C ASP A 100 22.79 -5.32 -13.70
N GLU A 101 23.01 -4.35 -14.58
CA GLU A 101 23.15 -2.94 -14.15
C GLU A 101 21.86 -2.42 -13.54
N LEU A 102 20.74 -2.67 -14.22
CA LEU A 102 19.42 -2.29 -13.71
C LEU A 102 19.12 -3.01 -12.39
N LYS A 103 19.42 -4.31 -12.32
CA LYS A 103 19.23 -5.09 -11.11
C LYS A 103 20.00 -4.52 -9.93
N ASN A 104 21.28 -4.19 -10.13
CA ASN A 104 22.10 -3.58 -9.09
C ASN A 104 21.55 -2.22 -8.66
N SER A 105 21.09 -1.42 -9.60
CA SER A 105 20.44 -0.13 -9.32
C SER A 105 19.19 -0.30 -8.47
N LEU A 106 18.34 -1.27 -8.81
CA LEU A 106 17.11 -1.54 -8.08
C LEU A 106 17.39 -2.12 -6.70
N GLU A 107 18.38 -2.98 -6.57
CA GLU A 107 18.80 -3.51 -5.26
C GLU A 107 19.30 -2.41 -4.34
N SER A 108 19.93 -1.37 -4.89
CA SER A 108 20.41 -0.24 -4.08
C SER A 108 19.27 0.64 -3.53
N ILE A 109 18.11 0.61 -4.17
CA ILE A 109 16.91 1.26 -3.64
C ILE A 109 16.40 0.52 -2.41
N GLY A 110 16.46 -0.81 -2.45
CA GLY A 110 15.94 -1.67 -1.38
C GLY A 110 14.45 -1.96 -1.56
N GLU A 111 13.79 -2.31 -0.48
CA GLU A 111 12.35 -2.58 -0.51
C GLU A 111 11.55 -1.29 -0.70
N SER A 112 10.31 -1.44 -1.16
CA SER A 112 9.43 -0.31 -1.42
C SER A 112 9.19 0.55 -0.18
N ASN A 113 8.81 1.81 -0.44
CA ASN A 113 8.27 2.68 0.60
C ASN A 113 6.89 2.15 1.01
N ARG A 114 6.69 1.87 2.29
CA ARG A 114 5.44 1.29 2.80
C ARG A 114 4.90 2.11 3.95
N MET A 115 3.59 2.34 3.91
CA MET A 115 2.88 2.89 5.06
C MET A 115 2.68 1.79 6.10
N THR A 116 2.67 2.17 7.37
CA THR A 116 2.32 1.28 8.48
C THR A 116 1.29 2.00 9.33
N LEU A 117 0.06 1.50 9.32
CA LEU A 117 -1.08 2.15 9.94
C LEU A 117 -1.74 1.22 10.95
N LYS A 118 -2.28 1.82 12.01
CA LYS A 118 -2.99 1.10 13.05
C LYS A 118 -4.39 1.69 13.19
N PHE A 119 -5.38 0.84 13.03
CA PHE A 119 -6.80 1.23 13.14
C PHE A 119 -7.46 0.46 14.28
N LYS A 120 -8.52 1.04 14.82
CA LYS A 120 -9.29 0.47 15.91
C LYS A 120 -10.76 0.45 15.53
N LYS A 121 -11.45 -0.67 15.82
CA LYS A 121 -12.90 -0.70 15.76
C LYS A 121 -13.42 -0.02 17.01
N PRO A 122 -14.24 1.05 16.90
CA PRO A 122 -14.80 1.74 18.07
C PRO A 122 -15.58 0.80 18.99
N VAL A 123 -15.54 1.12 20.25
CA VAL A 123 -16.29 0.37 21.26
C VAL A 123 -17.76 0.69 21.19
#